data_27d0817ff1c003bb241e58ae7f304ddf
#
_entry.id   27d0817ff1c003bb241e58ae7f304ddf
#
_cell.length_a   1.000
_cell.length_b   1.000
_cell.length_c   1.000
_cell.angle_alpha   90.00
_cell.angle_beta   90.00
_cell.angle_gamma   90.00
#
_symmetry.space_group_name_H-M   'P 1'
#
loop_
_entity.id
_entity.type
_entity.pdbx_description
1 polymer ?
#
loop_
_entity_poly.entity_id
_entity_poly.type
_entity_poly.pdbx_seq_one_letter_code
_entity_poly.pdbx_strand_id
1 'polypeptide(L)'
;MSALEKAAKAEGTLNVIALPPTWANYGTIISTFEKEYGIKVNSALPDGTSQQEVDAVKTENGTAKAPDVMDVGMAVALANTSLFAPYEVSTWSSIPTAQKASNGEWVQDYGGYMAVGYSSKFGTITSLNDLLSPKFKNAVALNGNPTSANAGLNGVMMASLAEGGSAGSIADGVSFFKKLKAAGNFSPVSATGATIKAGTTPVVFNWDYLNLPSYVGVSNWKVFIPSNAVLGGYYAQAINKNAPHPAAARLWEEFLYSQSATGGQNLWLQGGARPVEQVAMTSNGSIDTSAAAKLPAVTGSPVFLSPTQSTDAATYLAANWAKAVS
;
A
#
# COMPACT_ATOMS: atom_id res chain seq x y z
N MET A 1 16.29 -20.78 20.02
CA MET A 1 15.57 -19.51 20.29
C MET A 1 16.60 -18.40 20.43
N SER A 2 16.49 -17.34 19.62
CA SER A 2 17.42 -16.21 19.65
C SER A 2 17.22 -15.37 20.94
N ALA A 3 18.21 -14.52 21.29
CA ALA A 3 18.06 -13.60 22.41
C ALA A 3 16.87 -12.65 22.21
N LEU A 4 16.63 -12.21 20.96
CA LEU A 4 15.50 -11.36 20.60
C LEU A 4 14.16 -12.07 20.83
N GLU A 5 14.01 -13.32 20.38
CA GLU A 5 12.78 -14.10 20.62
C GLU A 5 12.49 -14.28 22.11
N LYS A 6 13.53 -14.54 22.91
CA LYS A 6 13.37 -14.69 24.35
C LYS A 6 12.89 -13.39 25.01
N ALA A 7 13.44 -12.24 24.58
CA ALA A 7 13.04 -10.93 25.09
C ALA A 7 11.59 -10.58 24.65
N ALA A 8 11.27 -10.78 23.38
CA ALA A 8 9.93 -10.52 22.86
C ALA A 8 8.86 -11.41 23.51
N LYS A 9 9.15 -12.68 23.75
CA LYS A 9 8.25 -13.58 24.51
C LYS A 9 8.07 -13.16 25.96
N ALA A 10 9.07 -12.53 26.57
CA ALA A 10 8.92 -11.99 27.92
C ALA A 10 8.01 -10.74 27.95
N GLU A 11 7.99 -9.95 26.89
CA GLU A 11 7.02 -8.86 26.71
C GLU A 11 5.60 -9.38 26.45
N GLY A 12 5.47 -10.52 25.73
CA GLY A 12 4.25 -11.32 25.56
C GLY A 12 3.18 -10.72 24.63
N THR A 13 3.34 -9.48 24.18
CA THR A 13 2.36 -8.78 23.35
C THR A 13 3.05 -7.83 22.36
N LEU A 14 2.34 -7.51 21.28
CA LEU A 14 2.71 -6.53 20.26
C LEU A 14 1.48 -5.67 19.95
N ASN A 15 1.61 -4.37 19.94
CA ASN A 15 0.56 -3.45 19.52
C ASN A 15 0.81 -2.99 18.08
N VAL A 16 -0.07 -3.36 17.17
CA VAL A 16 -0.08 -2.90 15.78
C VAL A 16 -1.30 -2.00 15.54
N ILE A 17 -1.25 -1.19 14.49
CA ILE A 17 -2.32 -0.27 14.13
C ILE A 17 -2.49 -0.23 12.62
N ALA A 18 -3.71 0.03 12.14
CA ALA A 18 -4.07 0.21 10.74
C ALA A 18 -3.69 -0.97 9.82
N LEU A 19 -3.73 -2.20 10.35
CA LEU A 19 -3.48 -3.43 9.59
C LEU A 19 -4.79 -4.19 9.35
N PRO A 20 -5.58 -3.86 8.30
CA PRO A 20 -6.83 -4.56 8.01
C PRO A 20 -6.53 -6.02 7.63
N PRO A 21 -7.23 -7.01 8.20
CA PRO A 21 -6.95 -8.43 7.93
C PRO A 21 -7.01 -8.83 6.46
N THR A 22 -7.83 -8.12 5.68
CA THR A 22 -8.01 -8.37 4.23
C THR A 22 -7.02 -7.60 3.35
N TRP A 23 -6.25 -6.68 3.90
CA TRP A 23 -5.27 -5.90 3.16
C TRP A 23 -3.94 -6.64 3.10
N ALA A 24 -3.40 -6.84 1.89
CA ALA A 24 -2.08 -7.44 1.69
C ALA A 24 -1.80 -8.70 2.54
N ASN A 25 -2.85 -9.48 2.86
CA ASN A 25 -2.77 -10.71 3.65
C ASN A 25 -2.45 -10.52 5.15
N TYR A 26 -2.64 -9.32 5.73
CA TYR A 26 -2.28 -9.08 7.13
C TYR A 26 -2.97 -10.01 8.13
N GLY A 27 -4.17 -10.51 7.83
CA GLY A 27 -4.84 -11.50 8.68
C GLY A 27 -4.02 -12.80 8.84
N THR A 28 -3.43 -13.29 7.74
CA THR A 28 -2.55 -14.46 7.75
C THR A 28 -1.19 -14.13 8.38
N ILE A 29 -0.63 -12.96 8.09
CA ILE A 29 0.64 -12.49 8.63
C ILE A 29 0.57 -12.43 10.16
N ILE A 30 -0.45 -11.76 10.71
CA ILE A 30 -0.67 -11.64 12.17
C ILE A 30 -0.84 -13.03 12.79
N SER A 31 -1.74 -13.86 12.25
CA SER A 31 -2.01 -15.19 12.81
C SER A 31 -0.80 -16.13 12.73
N THR A 32 0.04 -15.99 11.68
CA THR A 32 1.27 -16.77 11.55
C THR A 32 2.30 -16.35 12.60
N PHE A 33 2.50 -15.04 12.78
CA PHE A 33 3.37 -14.50 13.82
C PHE A 33 2.96 -14.97 15.22
N GLU A 34 1.66 -14.83 15.56
CA GLU A 34 1.13 -15.27 16.85
C GLU A 34 1.37 -16.79 17.08
N LYS A 35 1.13 -17.59 16.05
CA LYS A 35 1.32 -19.05 16.11
C LYS A 35 2.80 -19.44 16.27
N GLU A 36 3.70 -18.74 15.55
CA GLU A 36 5.12 -19.08 15.54
C GLU A 36 5.82 -18.66 16.83
N TYR A 37 5.50 -17.46 17.31
CA TYR A 37 6.21 -16.88 18.47
C TYR A 37 5.44 -16.95 19.78
N GLY A 38 4.14 -17.21 19.77
CA GLY A 38 3.30 -17.21 20.98
C GLY A 38 3.13 -15.82 21.59
N ILE A 39 3.29 -14.77 20.79
CA ILE A 39 3.13 -13.37 21.18
C ILE A 39 1.77 -12.90 20.70
N LYS A 40 0.96 -12.33 21.58
CA LYS A 40 -0.36 -11.80 21.24
C LYS A 40 -0.23 -10.50 20.45
N VAL A 41 -0.90 -10.36 19.31
CA VAL A 41 -0.97 -9.13 18.54
C VAL A 41 -2.28 -8.38 18.85
N ASN A 42 -2.16 -7.18 19.39
CA ASN A 42 -3.29 -6.27 19.59
C ASN A 42 -3.37 -5.34 18.37
N SER A 43 -4.38 -5.53 17.53
CA SER A 43 -4.59 -4.71 16.33
C SER A 43 -5.62 -3.61 16.63
N ALA A 44 -5.18 -2.35 16.56
CA ALA A 44 -6.03 -1.18 16.73
C ALA A 44 -6.38 -0.55 15.40
N LEU A 45 -7.56 0.09 15.28
CA LEU A 45 -8.02 0.87 14.13
C LEU A 45 -7.65 0.22 12.78
N PRO A 46 -8.09 -1.01 12.49
CA PRO A 46 -7.61 -1.74 11.30
C PRO A 46 -7.82 -0.96 9.99
N ASP A 47 -8.87 -0.14 9.89
CA ASP A 47 -9.14 0.72 8.73
C ASP A 47 -8.56 2.14 8.89
N GLY A 48 -7.59 2.34 9.77
CA GLY A 48 -6.93 3.61 10.02
C GLY A 48 -6.11 4.10 8.81
N THR A 49 -5.88 5.40 8.77
CA THR A 49 -4.98 6.02 7.80
C THR A 49 -3.58 6.18 8.39
N SER A 50 -2.55 6.30 7.55
CA SER A 50 -1.17 6.55 7.99
C SER A 50 -1.06 7.77 8.94
N GLN A 51 -1.88 8.81 8.73
CA GLN A 51 -1.90 9.95 9.65
C GLN A 51 -2.47 9.57 11.03
N GLN A 52 -3.51 8.73 11.07
CA GLN A 52 -4.08 8.25 12.34
C GLN A 52 -3.11 7.36 13.11
N GLU A 53 -2.24 6.61 12.43
CA GLU A 53 -1.17 5.86 13.09
C GLU A 53 -0.18 6.79 13.79
N VAL A 54 0.27 7.83 13.10
CA VAL A 54 1.15 8.86 13.68
C VAL A 54 0.47 9.59 14.86
N ASP A 55 -0.80 9.93 14.71
CA ASP A 55 -1.56 10.59 15.76
C ASP A 55 -1.71 9.70 17.00
N ALA A 56 -1.94 8.39 16.80
CA ALA A 56 -2.00 7.42 17.90
C ALA A 56 -0.65 7.31 18.63
N VAL A 57 0.47 7.21 17.88
CA VAL A 57 1.82 7.20 18.49
C VAL A 57 2.06 8.45 19.34
N LYS A 58 1.62 9.62 18.88
CA LYS A 58 1.79 10.89 19.62
C LYS A 58 0.89 10.98 20.86
N THR A 59 -0.38 10.60 20.72
CA THR A 59 -1.38 10.75 21.79
C THR A 59 -1.27 9.69 22.86
N GLU A 60 -0.85 8.47 22.49
CA GLU A 60 -0.71 7.35 23.42
C GLU A 60 0.73 7.18 23.95
N ASN A 61 1.62 8.10 23.61
CA ASN A 61 3.03 8.06 24.01
C ASN A 61 3.20 7.83 25.51
N GLY A 62 4.05 6.86 25.87
CA GLY A 62 4.32 6.50 27.26
C GLY A 62 3.22 5.64 27.94
N THR A 63 2.20 5.22 27.21
CA THR A 63 1.19 4.27 27.69
C THR A 63 1.47 2.86 27.17
N ALA A 64 0.95 1.84 27.85
CA ALA A 64 1.02 0.45 27.40
C ALA A 64 0.16 0.16 26.13
N LYS A 65 -0.61 1.13 25.65
CA LYS A 65 -1.48 1.00 24.47
C LYS A 65 -0.86 1.61 23.22
N ALA A 66 0.22 2.40 23.37
CA ALA A 66 0.88 3.01 22.23
C ALA A 66 1.23 1.96 21.16
N PRO A 67 1.07 2.26 19.87
CA PRO A 67 1.53 1.37 18.81
C PRO A 67 3.03 1.10 18.94
N ASP A 68 3.44 -0.15 18.81
CA ASP A 68 4.85 -0.55 18.79
C ASP A 68 5.47 -0.31 17.40
N VAL A 69 4.66 -0.52 16.37
CA VAL A 69 5.07 -0.42 14.95
C VAL A 69 4.02 0.33 14.14
N MET A 70 4.44 0.88 13.02
CA MET A 70 3.60 1.59 12.06
C MET A 70 3.86 1.05 10.65
N ASP A 71 2.82 1.01 9.81
CA ASP A 71 2.88 0.69 8.37
C ASP A 71 2.32 1.86 7.57
N VAL A 72 3.15 2.82 7.25
CA VAL A 72 2.72 4.12 6.74
C VAL A 72 3.14 4.39 5.30
N GLY A 73 2.34 5.18 4.60
CA GLY A 73 2.73 5.70 3.30
C GLY A 73 4.00 6.58 3.40
N MET A 74 4.87 6.52 2.38
CA MET A 74 6.20 7.16 2.40
C MET A 74 6.18 8.64 2.74
N ALA A 75 5.21 9.42 2.26
CA ALA A 75 5.12 10.84 2.58
C ALA A 75 4.93 11.09 4.08
N VAL A 76 4.10 10.25 4.74
CA VAL A 76 3.86 10.30 6.19
C VAL A 76 5.09 9.82 6.95
N ALA A 77 5.74 8.73 6.50
CA ALA A 77 6.98 8.23 7.11
C ALA A 77 8.04 9.33 7.17
N LEU A 78 8.33 9.96 6.04
CA LEU A 78 9.38 10.97 5.91
C LEU A 78 9.09 12.26 6.70
N ALA A 79 7.82 12.61 6.87
CA ALA A 79 7.42 13.76 7.69
C ALA A 79 7.52 13.49 9.20
N ASN A 80 7.69 12.23 9.64
CA ASN A 80 7.60 11.83 11.03
C ASN A 80 8.78 10.96 11.52
N THR A 81 9.94 10.97 10.84
CA THR A 81 11.11 10.13 11.18
C THR A 81 11.57 10.32 12.63
N SER A 82 11.35 11.49 13.22
CA SER A 82 11.67 11.76 14.62
C SER A 82 10.94 10.87 15.64
N LEU A 83 9.90 10.16 15.22
CA LEU A 83 9.15 9.19 16.04
C LEU A 83 9.72 7.77 15.95
N PHE A 84 10.64 7.49 15.06
CA PHE A 84 11.07 6.15 14.71
C PHE A 84 12.37 5.76 15.43
N ALA A 85 12.45 4.49 15.84
CA ALA A 85 13.66 3.89 16.34
C ALA A 85 14.44 3.23 15.19
N PRO A 86 15.76 3.41 15.11
CA PRO A 86 16.54 2.72 14.09
C PRO A 86 16.60 1.21 14.36
N TYR A 87 16.36 0.43 13.31
CA TYR A 87 16.55 -1.01 13.32
C TYR A 87 16.87 -1.52 11.92
N GLU A 88 17.91 -2.32 11.79
CA GLU A 88 18.26 -3.01 10.55
C GLU A 88 17.94 -4.49 10.70
N VAL A 89 17.00 -4.99 9.91
CA VAL A 89 16.61 -6.41 9.89
C VAL A 89 17.75 -7.28 9.35
N SER A 90 17.73 -8.58 9.66
CA SER A 90 18.77 -9.52 9.25
C SER A 90 18.96 -9.60 7.73
N THR A 91 17.91 -9.33 6.95
CA THR A 91 17.95 -9.30 5.48
C THR A 91 18.23 -7.90 4.90
N TRP A 92 18.66 -6.94 5.71
CA TRP A 92 18.87 -5.54 5.32
C TRP A 92 19.62 -5.35 4.00
N SER A 93 20.66 -6.16 3.77
CA SER A 93 21.45 -6.11 2.53
C SER A 93 20.69 -6.48 1.26
N SER A 94 19.61 -7.25 1.39
CA SER A 94 18.74 -7.69 0.28
C SER A 94 17.76 -6.60 -0.15
N ILE A 95 17.53 -5.60 0.69
CA ILE A 95 16.58 -4.50 0.42
C ILE A 95 17.31 -3.43 -0.39
N PRO A 96 16.74 -2.97 -1.52
CA PRO A 96 17.33 -1.89 -2.33
C PRO A 96 17.59 -0.62 -1.51
N THR A 97 18.72 0.04 -1.75
CA THR A 97 19.12 1.24 -1.01
C THR A 97 18.10 2.37 -1.07
N ALA A 98 17.39 2.51 -2.20
CA ALA A 98 16.35 3.52 -2.37
C ALA A 98 15.06 3.22 -1.55
N GLN A 99 14.95 2.01 -1.00
CA GLN A 99 13.75 1.53 -0.30
C GLN A 99 13.95 1.41 1.22
N LYS A 100 14.99 2.04 1.77
CA LYS A 100 15.29 2.04 3.21
C LYS A 100 16.03 3.31 3.63
N ALA A 101 15.84 3.73 4.87
CA ALA A 101 16.63 4.81 5.45
C ALA A 101 18.03 4.31 5.77
N SER A 102 19.05 5.08 5.42
CA SER A 102 20.46 4.70 5.67
C SER A 102 20.81 4.57 7.16
N ASN A 103 19.99 5.12 8.03
CA ASN A 103 20.12 5.05 9.49
C ASN A 103 19.17 4.04 10.14
N GLY A 104 18.42 3.25 9.35
CA GLY A 104 17.50 2.23 9.85
C GLY A 104 16.18 2.73 10.44
N GLU A 105 15.85 4.02 10.33
CA GLU A 105 14.61 4.56 10.92
C GLU A 105 13.33 4.05 10.27
N TRP A 106 13.37 3.70 9.00
CA TRP A 106 12.27 3.11 8.26
C TRP A 106 12.78 2.19 7.15
N VAL A 107 11.97 1.25 6.75
CA VAL A 107 12.24 0.34 5.65
C VAL A 107 10.94 0.06 4.90
N GLN A 108 10.97 0.13 3.56
CA GLN A 108 9.81 -0.28 2.76
C GLN A 108 9.63 -1.78 2.84
N ASP A 109 8.38 -2.24 2.79
CA ASP A 109 8.01 -3.62 3.06
C ASP A 109 7.35 -4.31 1.87
N TYR A 110 6.17 -3.89 1.49
CA TYR A 110 5.44 -4.37 0.34
C TYR A 110 4.82 -3.23 -0.45
N GLY A 111 4.47 -3.52 -1.68
CA GLY A 111 3.83 -2.55 -2.55
C GLY A 111 3.24 -3.19 -3.79
N GLY A 112 3.00 -2.36 -4.76
CA GLY A 112 2.45 -2.75 -6.05
C GLY A 112 2.48 -1.60 -7.03
N TYR A 113 1.70 -1.75 -8.07
CA TYR A 113 1.52 -0.73 -9.09
C TYR A 113 0.09 -0.24 -9.10
N MET A 114 -0.07 1.06 -9.35
CA MET A 114 -1.41 1.59 -9.59
C MET A 114 -2.01 0.95 -10.84
N ALA A 115 -3.28 0.59 -10.72
CA ALA A 115 -4.01 -0.14 -11.74
C ALA A 115 -5.46 0.35 -11.83
N VAL A 116 -6.12 0.01 -12.92
CA VAL A 116 -7.56 0.10 -13.05
C VAL A 116 -8.13 -1.33 -12.95
N GLY A 117 -8.82 -1.61 -11.84
CA GLY A 117 -9.65 -2.81 -11.72
C GLY A 117 -11.03 -2.53 -12.31
N TYR A 118 -11.60 -3.47 -13.05
CA TYR A 118 -12.88 -3.23 -13.71
C TYR A 118 -13.68 -4.50 -14.01
N SER A 119 -15.00 -4.38 -14.02
CA SER A 119 -15.89 -5.44 -14.48
C SER A 119 -15.72 -5.67 -15.98
N SER A 120 -15.59 -6.93 -16.40
CA SER A 120 -15.44 -7.32 -17.82
C SER A 120 -16.65 -6.95 -18.68
N LYS A 121 -17.78 -6.58 -18.09
CA LYS A 121 -18.96 -6.07 -18.82
C LYS A 121 -18.66 -4.83 -19.68
N PHE A 122 -17.62 -4.06 -19.32
CA PHE A 122 -17.18 -2.90 -20.08
C PHE A 122 -16.28 -3.24 -21.30
N GLY A 123 -16.00 -4.52 -21.54
CA GLY A 123 -15.11 -4.97 -22.58
C GLY A 123 -13.64 -4.90 -22.14
N THR A 124 -12.75 -4.63 -23.08
CA THR A 124 -11.32 -4.47 -22.79
C THR A 124 -11.00 -2.99 -22.67
N ILE A 125 -10.23 -2.63 -21.63
CA ILE A 125 -9.62 -1.30 -21.44
C ILE A 125 -8.16 -1.43 -21.87
N THR A 126 -7.71 -0.57 -22.77
CA THR A 126 -6.34 -0.55 -23.30
C THR A 126 -5.62 0.77 -22.98
N SER A 127 -6.40 1.81 -22.63
CA SER A 127 -5.92 3.15 -22.33
C SER A 127 -6.84 3.79 -21.29
N LEU A 128 -6.34 4.73 -20.50
CA LEU A 128 -7.20 5.50 -19.57
C LEU A 128 -8.22 6.35 -20.36
N ASN A 129 -7.92 6.77 -21.57
CA ASN A 129 -8.85 7.53 -22.41
C ASN A 129 -10.10 6.73 -22.81
N ASP A 130 -10.04 5.39 -22.78
CA ASP A 130 -11.23 4.55 -22.99
C ASP A 130 -12.32 4.87 -21.95
N LEU A 131 -11.93 5.29 -20.72
CA LEU A 131 -12.81 5.62 -19.63
C LEU A 131 -13.66 6.88 -19.88
N LEU A 132 -13.31 7.69 -20.85
CA LEU A 132 -14.10 8.88 -21.26
C LEU A 132 -15.32 8.51 -22.11
N SER A 133 -15.42 7.26 -22.57
CA SER A 133 -16.56 6.78 -23.36
C SER A 133 -17.86 6.79 -22.53
N PRO A 134 -19.03 7.13 -23.14
CA PRO A 134 -20.32 7.17 -22.45
C PRO A 134 -20.74 5.85 -21.76
N LYS A 135 -20.17 4.70 -22.16
CA LYS A 135 -20.45 3.40 -21.52
C LYS A 135 -20.02 3.34 -20.03
N PHE A 136 -19.12 4.25 -19.61
CA PHE A 136 -18.62 4.32 -18.23
C PHE A 136 -19.38 5.30 -17.35
N LYS A 137 -20.59 5.71 -17.77
CA LYS A 137 -21.39 6.67 -17.00
C LYS A 137 -21.50 6.27 -15.52
N ASN A 138 -21.07 7.18 -14.62
CA ASN A 138 -21.06 7.02 -13.16
C ASN A 138 -20.36 5.72 -12.68
N ALA A 139 -19.34 5.25 -13.40
CA ALA A 139 -18.70 3.97 -13.15
C ALA A 139 -17.28 4.06 -12.57
N VAL A 140 -16.56 5.16 -12.81
CA VAL A 140 -15.13 5.30 -12.51
C VAL A 140 -14.95 5.92 -11.12
N ALA A 141 -14.31 5.19 -10.22
CA ALA A 141 -14.08 5.61 -8.83
C ALA A 141 -12.60 5.55 -8.45
N LEU A 142 -12.24 6.29 -7.41
CA LEU A 142 -10.95 6.18 -6.72
C LEU A 142 -11.10 5.35 -5.44
N ASN A 143 -10.02 4.71 -5.02
CA ASN A 143 -9.92 4.15 -3.69
C ASN A 143 -9.55 5.26 -2.69
N GLY A 144 -10.56 5.94 -2.19
CA GLY A 144 -10.43 7.06 -1.25
C GLY A 144 -10.29 8.43 -1.89
N ASN A 145 -10.48 9.45 -1.06
CA ASN A 145 -10.30 10.85 -1.47
C ASN A 145 -8.80 11.14 -1.67
N PRO A 146 -8.37 11.62 -2.84
CA PRO A 146 -6.95 11.83 -3.13
C PRO A 146 -6.28 12.93 -2.30
N THR A 147 -7.05 13.75 -1.58
CA THR A 147 -6.49 14.76 -0.66
C THR A 147 -6.15 14.18 0.72
N SER A 148 -6.56 12.94 1.02
CA SER A 148 -6.35 12.30 2.32
C SER A 148 -5.98 10.82 2.26
N ALA A 149 -6.16 10.17 1.10
CA ALA A 149 -5.86 8.76 0.88
C ALA A 149 -4.72 8.58 -0.11
N ASN A 150 -3.67 7.84 0.30
CA ASN A 150 -2.49 7.59 -0.53
C ASN A 150 -2.84 6.87 -1.85
N ALA A 151 -3.72 5.86 -1.81
CA ALA A 151 -4.17 5.18 -3.02
C ALA A 151 -4.92 6.13 -3.97
N GLY A 152 -5.75 7.04 -3.44
CA GLY A 152 -6.43 8.07 -4.23
C GLY A 152 -5.45 9.03 -4.90
N LEU A 153 -4.46 9.56 -4.16
CA LEU A 153 -3.39 10.42 -4.70
C LEU A 153 -2.65 9.72 -5.84
N ASN A 154 -2.19 8.49 -5.60
CA ASN A 154 -1.45 7.74 -6.61
C ASN A 154 -2.32 7.38 -7.82
N GLY A 155 -3.63 7.16 -7.65
CA GLY A 155 -4.57 7.00 -8.77
C GLY A 155 -4.62 8.22 -9.67
N VAL A 156 -4.65 9.43 -9.10
CA VAL A 156 -4.60 10.68 -9.88
C VAL A 156 -3.22 10.88 -10.51
N MET A 157 -2.14 10.53 -9.81
CA MET A 157 -0.77 10.61 -10.37
C MET A 157 -0.56 9.62 -11.53
N MET A 158 -1.07 8.40 -11.43
CA MET A 158 -1.05 7.46 -12.57
C MET A 158 -1.77 8.04 -13.79
N ALA A 159 -2.91 8.71 -13.57
CA ALA A 159 -3.60 9.38 -14.66
C ALA A 159 -2.76 10.53 -15.25
N SER A 160 -2.02 11.28 -14.42
CA SER A 160 -1.10 12.32 -14.89
C SER A 160 -0.03 11.75 -15.83
N LEU A 161 0.63 10.67 -15.40
CA LEU A 161 1.63 9.99 -16.22
C LEU A 161 1.03 9.47 -17.54
N ALA A 162 -0.17 8.88 -17.49
CA ALA A 162 -0.84 8.33 -18.67
C ALA A 162 -1.23 9.39 -19.70
N GLU A 163 -1.53 10.62 -19.27
CA GLU A 163 -1.80 11.78 -20.13
C GLU A 163 -0.50 12.43 -20.69
N GLY A 164 0.66 11.84 -20.43
CA GLY A 164 1.96 12.35 -20.91
C GLY A 164 2.65 13.32 -19.96
N GLY A 165 2.14 13.48 -18.76
CA GLY A 165 2.76 14.25 -17.68
C GLY A 165 3.97 13.55 -17.07
N SER A 166 4.50 14.10 -15.98
CA SER A 166 5.67 13.57 -15.27
C SER A 166 5.39 13.39 -13.79
N ALA A 167 6.25 12.64 -13.11
CA ALA A 167 6.20 12.49 -11.65
C ALA A 167 6.32 13.83 -10.87
N GLY A 168 6.79 14.88 -11.51
CA GLY A 168 6.90 16.22 -10.93
C GLY A 168 5.60 17.04 -10.94
N SER A 169 4.52 16.54 -11.59
CA SER A 169 3.26 17.28 -11.64
C SER A 169 2.05 16.34 -11.70
N ILE A 170 1.09 16.53 -10.81
CA ILE A 170 -0.18 15.80 -10.78
C ILE A 170 -1.30 16.53 -11.56
N ALA A 171 -1.01 17.69 -12.14
CA ALA A 171 -1.99 18.57 -12.75
C ALA A 171 -2.76 17.92 -13.92
N ASP A 172 -2.07 17.15 -14.76
CA ASP A 172 -2.68 16.46 -15.90
C ASP A 172 -3.63 15.36 -15.44
N GLY A 173 -3.33 14.69 -14.31
CA GLY A 173 -4.23 13.74 -13.67
C GLY A 173 -5.50 14.40 -13.15
N VAL A 174 -5.39 15.56 -12.49
CA VAL A 174 -6.56 16.35 -12.06
C VAL A 174 -7.39 16.77 -13.27
N SER A 175 -6.73 17.17 -14.35
CA SER A 175 -7.41 17.53 -15.61
C SER A 175 -8.13 16.33 -16.25
N PHE A 176 -7.55 15.13 -16.18
CA PHE A 176 -8.19 13.89 -16.62
C PHE A 176 -9.46 13.58 -15.82
N PHE A 177 -9.40 13.66 -14.49
CA PHE A 177 -10.59 13.46 -13.65
C PHE A 177 -11.65 14.55 -13.85
N LYS A 178 -11.27 15.79 -14.16
CA LYS A 178 -12.20 16.84 -14.60
C LYS A 178 -12.92 16.45 -15.90
N LYS A 179 -12.20 15.87 -16.89
CA LYS A 179 -12.80 15.33 -18.12
C LYS A 179 -13.78 14.19 -17.81
N LEU A 180 -13.40 13.25 -16.93
CA LEU A 180 -14.28 12.16 -16.47
C LEU A 180 -15.56 12.69 -15.81
N LYS A 181 -15.44 13.71 -14.97
CA LYS A 181 -16.58 14.36 -14.33
C LYS A 181 -17.49 15.03 -15.38
N ALA A 182 -16.93 15.79 -16.30
CA ALA A 182 -17.66 16.45 -17.37
C ALA A 182 -18.41 15.45 -18.28
N ALA A 183 -17.80 14.27 -18.53
CA ALA A 183 -18.45 13.18 -19.26
C ALA A 183 -19.53 12.45 -18.44
N GLY A 184 -19.67 12.75 -17.16
CA GLY A 184 -20.58 12.05 -16.24
C GLY A 184 -20.12 10.63 -15.85
N ASN A 185 -18.84 10.31 -16.04
CA ASN A 185 -18.27 8.97 -15.83
C ASN A 185 -17.64 8.82 -14.44
N PHE A 186 -17.19 9.91 -13.82
CA PHE A 186 -16.63 9.89 -12.47
C PHE A 186 -17.71 9.70 -11.41
N SER A 187 -17.52 8.68 -10.56
CA SER A 187 -18.34 8.44 -9.38
C SER A 187 -17.64 9.02 -8.15
N PRO A 188 -18.30 9.85 -7.35
CA PRO A 188 -17.72 10.41 -6.12
C PRO A 188 -17.68 9.39 -4.97
N VAL A 189 -18.23 8.19 -5.17
CA VAL A 189 -18.25 7.12 -4.17
C VAL A 189 -16.84 6.54 -4.04
N SER A 190 -16.27 6.56 -2.85
CA SER A 190 -15.02 5.86 -2.58
C SER A 190 -15.19 4.35 -2.78
N ALA A 191 -14.28 3.77 -3.54
CA ALA A 191 -14.33 2.32 -3.80
C ALA A 191 -13.93 1.54 -2.55
N THR A 192 -14.71 0.52 -2.25
CA THR A 192 -14.46 -0.48 -1.21
C THR A 192 -14.80 -1.86 -1.76
N GLY A 193 -14.36 -2.93 -1.10
CA GLY A 193 -14.77 -4.29 -1.48
C GLY A 193 -16.30 -4.46 -1.54
N ALA A 194 -17.04 -3.80 -0.64
CA ALA A 194 -18.50 -3.83 -0.63
C ALA A 194 -19.12 -3.12 -1.84
N THR A 195 -18.63 -1.91 -2.19
CA THR A 195 -19.16 -1.15 -3.35
C THR A 195 -18.80 -1.79 -4.69
N ILE A 196 -17.64 -2.47 -4.76
CA ILE A 196 -17.23 -3.26 -5.93
C ILE A 196 -18.18 -4.46 -6.11
N LYS A 197 -18.41 -5.25 -5.05
CA LYS A 197 -19.32 -6.41 -5.06
C LYS A 197 -20.76 -6.03 -5.38
N ALA A 198 -21.22 -4.90 -4.87
CA ALA A 198 -22.53 -4.34 -5.17
C ALA A 198 -22.66 -3.78 -6.61
N GLY A 199 -21.53 -3.64 -7.33
CA GLY A 199 -21.50 -3.03 -8.66
C GLY A 199 -21.69 -1.51 -8.67
N THR A 200 -21.56 -0.86 -7.51
CA THR A 200 -21.66 0.61 -7.35
C THR A 200 -20.41 1.30 -7.88
N THR A 201 -19.24 0.68 -7.68
CA THR A 201 -17.96 1.17 -8.21
C THR A 201 -17.33 0.09 -9.11
N PRO A 202 -17.84 -0.09 -10.33
CA PRO A 202 -17.45 -1.21 -11.19
C PRO A 202 -16.15 -0.96 -11.98
N VAL A 203 -15.53 0.21 -11.84
CA VAL A 203 -14.21 0.58 -12.38
C VAL A 203 -13.47 1.39 -11.33
N VAL A 204 -12.32 0.91 -10.87
CA VAL A 204 -11.63 1.44 -9.70
C VAL A 204 -10.15 1.66 -9.96
N PHE A 205 -9.67 2.88 -9.70
CA PHE A 205 -8.24 3.17 -9.57
C PHE A 205 -7.77 2.76 -8.18
N ASN A 206 -6.92 1.74 -8.11
CA ASN A 206 -6.39 1.20 -6.87
C ASN A 206 -5.08 0.43 -7.14
N TRP A 207 -4.37 0.04 -6.07
CA TRP A 207 -3.22 -0.84 -6.19
C TRP A 207 -3.58 -2.17 -6.86
N ASP A 208 -2.69 -2.73 -7.64
CA ASP A 208 -2.91 -3.96 -8.40
C ASP A 208 -3.28 -5.14 -7.50
N TYR A 209 -2.64 -5.28 -6.33
CA TYR A 209 -2.95 -6.34 -5.37
C TYR A 209 -4.35 -6.21 -4.73
N LEU A 210 -4.86 -4.99 -4.58
CA LEU A 210 -6.23 -4.73 -4.12
C LEU A 210 -7.26 -4.80 -5.25
N ASN A 211 -6.80 -4.89 -6.49
CA ASN A 211 -7.61 -5.10 -7.67
C ASN A 211 -7.59 -6.56 -8.16
N LEU A 212 -6.91 -7.47 -7.49
CA LEU A 212 -6.94 -8.89 -7.89
C LEU A 212 -8.36 -9.46 -7.79
N PRO A 213 -8.81 -10.27 -8.77
CA PRO A 213 -10.12 -10.94 -8.72
C PRO A 213 -10.35 -11.73 -7.43
N SER A 214 -9.28 -12.38 -6.92
CA SER A 214 -9.31 -13.11 -5.65
C SER A 214 -9.56 -12.19 -4.45
N TYR A 215 -9.01 -10.99 -4.46
CA TYR A 215 -9.19 -10.00 -3.39
C TYR A 215 -10.58 -9.35 -3.45
N VAL A 216 -10.99 -8.85 -4.61
CA VAL A 216 -12.29 -8.19 -4.75
C VAL A 216 -13.47 -9.17 -4.68
N GLY A 217 -13.24 -10.48 -4.89
CA GLY A 217 -14.25 -11.51 -4.84
C GLY A 217 -15.34 -11.37 -5.92
N VAL A 218 -14.96 -10.91 -7.11
CA VAL A 218 -15.83 -10.73 -8.28
C VAL A 218 -15.23 -11.48 -9.46
N SER A 219 -15.89 -12.52 -9.94
CA SER A 219 -15.33 -13.46 -10.94
C SER A 219 -15.10 -12.84 -12.32
N ASN A 220 -15.88 -11.83 -12.70
CA ASN A 220 -15.76 -11.12 -13.98
C ASN A 220 -14.93 -9.83 -13.86
N TRP A 221 -13.98 -9.78 -12.94
CA TRP A 221 -13.10 -8.65 -12.70
C TRP A 221 -11.79 -8.77 -13.48
N LYS A 222 -11.30 -7.67 -14.01
CA LYS A 222 -10.03 -7.56 -14.74
C LYS A 222 -9.18 -6.47 -14.14
N VAL A 223 -7.87 -6.58 -14.33
CA VAL A 223 -6.87 -5.58 -13.89
C VAL A 223 -6.11 -5.08 -15.12
N PHE A 224 -5.95 -3.76 -15.21
CA PHE A 224 -5.20 -3.08 -16.25
C PHE A 224 -4.17 -2.13 -15.62
N ILE A 225 -2.90 -2.36 -15.91
CA ILE A 225 -1.79 -1.46 -15.56
C ILE A 225 -1.34 -0.78 -16.85
N PRO A 226 -1.49 0.56 -16.99
CA PRO A 226 -1.08 1.25 -18.20
C PRO A 226 0.44 1.16 -18.41
N SER A 227 0.91 0.68 -19.56
CA SER A 227 2.34 0.53 -19.84
C SER A 227 3.11 1.85 -19.92
N ASN A 228 2.41 2.94 -20.21
CA ASN A 228 2.95 4.30 -20.23
C ASN A 228 2.82 5.05 -18.91
N ALA A 229 2.28 4.40 -17.86
CA ALA A 229 2.06 5.00 -16.54
C ALA A 229 2.20 3.95 -15.43
N VAL A 230 3.30 3.21 -15.44
CA VAL A 230 3.60 2.20 -14.40
C VAL A 230 4.04 2.93 -13.13
N LEU A 231 3.08 3.36 -12.33
CA LEU A 231 3.34 4.03 -11.06
C LEU A 231 3.39 3.02 -9.93
N GLY A 232 4.57 2.84 -9.34
CA GLY A 232 4.78 1.97 -8.18
C GLY A 232 4.72 2.72 -6.86
N GLY A 233 4.37 2.02 -5.80
CA GLY A 233 4.41 2.53 -4.44
C GLY A 233 4.56 1.38 -3.45
N TYR A 234 5.37 1.65 -2.40
CA TYR A 234 5.56 0.77 -1.26
C TYR A 234 5.18 1.51 0.01
N TYR A 235 4.69 0.76 0.98
CA TYR A 235 4.53 1.24 2.35
C TYR A 235 5.86 1.14 3.09
N ALA A 236 5.94 1.74 4.27
CA ALA A 236 7.13 1.74 5.10
C ALA A 236 6.79 1.28 6.51
N GLN A 237 7.50 0.25 6.97
CA GLN A 237 7.53 -0.16 8.35
C GLN A 237 8.46 0.76 9.15
N ALA A 238 8.05 1.10 10.35
CA ALA A 238 8.85 1.82 11.32
C ALA A 238 8.50 1.39 12.74
N ILE A 239 9.53 1.23 13.59
CA ILE A 239 9.35 0.98 15.01
C ILE A 239 9.15 2.31 15.73
N ASN A 240 8.12 2.42 16.56
CA ASN A 240 7.96 3.55 17.47
C ASN A 240 9.15 3.62 18.43
N LYS A 241 9.84 4.76 18.49
CA LYS A 241 11.02 4.92 19.36
C LYS A 241 10.72 4.75 20.86
N ASN A 242 9.45 4.95 21.24
CA ASN A 242 8.93 4.76 22.58
C ASN A 242 7.97 3.55 22.67
N ALA A 243 8.23 2.54 21.81
CA ALA A 243 7.42 1.31 21.79
C ALA A 243 7.35 0.69 23.19
N PRO A 244 6.14 0.38 23.70
CA PRO A 244 6.01 -0.33 24.97
C PRO A 244 6.58 -1.75 24.94
N HIS A 245 6.67 -2.38 23.76
CA HIS A 245 7.18 -3.73 23.56
C HIS A 245 8.30 -3.75 22.49
N PRO A 246 9.49 -3.15 22.78
CA PRO A 246 10.52 -2.92 21.76
C PRO A 246 11.20 -4.19 21.22
N ALA A 247 11.19 -5.28 21.98
CA ALA A 247 11.72 -6.55 21.48
C ALA A 247 10.70 -7.25 20.57
N ALA A 248 9.41 -7.19 20.90
CA ALA A 248 8.35 -7.71 20.05
C ALA A 248 8.26 -6.93 18.73
N ALA A 249 8.43 -5.59 18.76
CA ALA A 249 8.49 -4.75 17.57
C ALA A 249 9.61 -5.16 16.62
N ARG A 250 10.83 -5.38 17.14
CA ARG A 250 11.97 -5.84 16.33
C ARG A 250 11.76 -7.25 15.79
N LEU A 251 11.20 -8.15 16.61
CA LEU A 251 10.90 -9.52 16.16
C LEU A 251 9.81 -9.52 15.07
N TRP A 252 8.84 -8.62 15.16
CA TRP A 252 7.85 -8.40 14.12
C TRP A 252 8.50 -8.00 12.79
N GLU A 253 9.42 -7.05 12.79
CA GLU A 253 10.14 -6.68 11.56
C GLU A 253 11.01 -7.84 11.05
N GLU A 254 11.75 -8.57 11.90
CA GLU A 254 12.48 -9.76 11.45
C GLU A 254 11.56 -10.79 10.78
N PHE A 255 10.36 -10.98 11.31
CA PHE A 255 9.36 -11.87 10.71
C PHE A 255 8.83 -11.30 9.38
N LEU A 256 8.50 -10.01 9.31
CA LEU A 256 7.99 -9.37 8.10
C LEU A 256 9.01 -9.43 6.94
N TYR A 257 10.31 -9.28 7.24
CA TYR A 257 11.39 -9.33 6.23
C TYR A 257 11.99 -10.71 6.06
N SER A 258 11.47 -11.74 6.75
CA SER A 258 11.86 -13.11 6.52
C SER A 258 11.47 -13.60 5.11
N GLN A 259 12.45 -14.15 4.37
CA GLN A 259 12.27 -14.74 3.05
C GLN A 259 11.83 -16.22 3.13
N SER A 260 11.59 -16.77 4.32
CA SER A 260 11.11 -18.14 4.48
C SER A 260 9.74 -18.35 3.84
N ALA A 261 9.32 -19.59 3.62
CA ALA A 261 8.02 -19.91 3.04
C ALA A 261 6.83 -19.37 3.87
N THR A 262 7.03 -19.21 5.18
CA THR A 262 6.04 -18.67 6.12
C THR A 262 6.40 -17.26 6.62
N GLY A 263 7.45 -16.65 6.09
CA GLY A 263 7.87 -15.30 6.41
C GLY A 263 7.04 -14.23 5.71
N GLY A 264 7.04 -13.02 6.25
CA GLY A 264 6.21 -11.91 5.77
C GLY A 264 6.37 -11.64 4.28
N GLN A 265 7.58 -11.72 3.72
CA GLN A 265 7.81 -11.43 2.30
C GLN A 265 7.00 -12.38 1.39
N ASN A 266 7.01 -13.70 1.64
CA ASN A 266 6.19 -14.64 0.89
C ASN A 266 4.71 -14.56 1.24
N LEU A 267 4.35 -14.22 2.49
CA LEU A 267 2.96 -14.05 2.88
C LEU A 267 2.31 -12.83 2.19
N TRP A 268 3.03 -11.72 2.03
CA TRP A 268 2.55 -10.60 1.22
C TRP A 268 2.38 -10.99 -0.24
N LEU A 269 3.35 -11.71 -0.80
CA LEU A 269 3.27 -12.20 -2.19
C LEU A 269 2.06 -13.10 -2.41
N GLN A 270 1.76 -13.98 -1.47
CA GLN A 270 0.55 -14.83 -1.48
C GLN A 270 -0.74 -14.00 -1.42
N GLY A 271 -0.72 -12.84 -0.77
CA GLY A 271 -1.76 -11.83 -0.81
C GLY A 271 -1.81 -10.99 -2.09
N GLY A 272 -0.87 -11.23 -3.02
CA GLY A 272 -0.77 -10.52 -4.30
C GLY A 272 -0.01 -9.20 -4.24
N ALA A 273 0.49 -8.80 -3.06
CA ALA A 273 1.36 -7.65 -2.92
C ALA A 273 2.82 -8.02 -3.26
N ARG A 274 3.57 -7.08 -3.80
CA ARG A 274 4.96 -7.30 -4.19
C ARG A 274 5.87 -7.01 -3.00
N PRO A 275 6.58 -8.02 -2.47
CA PRO A 275 7.51 -7.79 -1.38
C PRO A 275 8.70 -6.95 -1.84
N VAL A 276 9.27 -6.14 -0.94
CA VAL A 276 10.43 -5.28 -1.24
C VAL A 276 11.66 -6.08 -1.66
N GLU A 277 11.79 -7.31 -1.17
CA GLU A 277 12.90 -8.21 -1.46
C GLU A 277 12.63 -9.14 -2.67
N GLN A 278 11.57 -8.89 -3.47
CA GLN A 278 11.17 -9.78 -4.57
C GLN A 278 12.33 -10.13 -5.51
N VAL A 279 13.18 -9.16 -5.85
CA VAL A 279 14.33 -9.38 -6.74
C VAL A 279 15.37 -10.32 -6.10
N ALA A 280 15.70 -10.08 -4.84
CA ALA A 280 16.64 -10.93 -4.09
C ALA A 280 16.10 -12.36 -3.92
N MET A 281 14.81 -12.48 -3.55
CA MET A 281 14.12 -13.76 -3.39
C MET A 281 14.04 -14.56 -4.70
N THR A 282 13.86 -13.87 -5.84
CA THR A 282 13.89 -14.52 -7.16
C THR A 282 15.29 -15.04 -7.45
N SER A 283 16.33 -14.25 -7.16
CA SER A 283 17.71 -14.61 -7.45
C SER A 283 18.21 -15.77 -6.58
N ASN A 284 17.81 -15.86 -5.32
CA ASN A 284 18.24 -16.90 -4.39
C ASN A 284 17.27 -18.10 -4.32
N GLY A 285 16.14 -18.05 -5.04
CA GLY A 285 15.17 -19.15 -5.12
C GLY A 285 14.23 -19.27 -3.91
N SER A 286 14.19 -18.29 -2.99
CA SER A 286 13.30 -18.32 -1.82
C SER A 286 11.87 -17.83 -2.12
N ILE A 287 11.62 -17.28 -3.31
CA ILE A 287 10.30 -16.75 -3.71
C ILE A 287 9.28 -17.87 -3.92
N ASP A 288 8.05 -17.65 -3.46
CA ASP A 288 6.89 -18.48 -3.85
C ASP A 288 6.56 -18.21 -5.33
N THR A 289 7.06 -19.09 -6.20
CA THR A 289 6.87 -18.96 -7.66
C THR A 289 5.40 -19.08 -8.07
N SER A 290 4.60 -19.85 -7.33
CA SER A 290 3.18 -20.01 -7.60
C SER A 290 2.39 -18.74 -7.29
N ALA A 291 2.76 -18.04 -6.24
CA ALA A 291 2.18 -16.74 -5.90
C ALA A 291 2.66 -15.66 -6.89
N ALA A 292 3.95 -15.62 -7.20
CA ALA A 292 4.53 -14.67 -8.14
C ALA A 292 3.88 -14.74 -9.54
N ALA A 293 3.56 -15.94 -10.01
CA ALA A 293 2.91 -16.15 -11.30
C ALA A 293 1.46 -15.60 -11.39
N LYS A 294 0.85 -15.28 -10.26
CA LYS A 294 -0.50 -14.69 -10.21
C LYS A 294 -0.51 -13.16 -10.23
N LEU A 295 0.64 -12.53 -10.08
CA LEU A 295 0.73 -11.07 -10.12
C LEU A 295 0.35 -10.55 -11.51
N PRO A 296 -0.34 -9.41 -11.60
CA PRO A 296 -0.60 -8.75 -12.87
C PRO A 296 0.71 -8.47 -13.63
N ALA A 297 0.70 -8.72 -14.93
CA ALA A 297 1.86 -8.42 -15.77
C ALA A 297 2.11 -6.91 -15.80
N VAL A 298 3.38 -6.55 -15.69
CA VAL A 298 3.85 -5.16 -15.79
C VAL A 298 4.70 -5.04 -17.03
N THR A 299 4.28 -4.15 -17.94
CA THR A 299 5.02 -3.83 -19.18
C THR A 299 5.28 -2.33 -19.16
N GLY A 300 6.53 -1.91 -19.29
CA GLY A 300 6.96 -0.52 -19.19
C GLY A 300 7.91 -0.28 -18.02
N SER A 301 8.41 0.93 -17.90
CA SER A 301 9.37 1.31 -16.87
C SER A 301 8.65 1.83 -15.63
N PRO A 302 8.87 1.26 -14.45
CA PRO A 302 8.26 1.74 -13.21
C PRO A 302 8.75 3.13 -12.84
N VAL A 303 7.82 3.95 -12.34
CA VAL A 303 8.07 5.26 -11.75
C VAL A 303 7.69 5.18 -10.27
N PHE A 304 8.56 5.66 -9.39
CA PHE A 304 8.29 5.82 -7.96
C PHE A 304 8.43 7.29 -7.61
N LEU A 305 7.47 7.82 -6.85
CA LEU A 305 7.51 9.21 -6.43
C LEU A 305 8.59 9.40 -5.36
N SER A 306 9.39 10.44 -5.52
CA SER A 306 10.23 10.92 -4.43
C SER A 306 9.35 11.56 -3.32
N PRO A 307 9.90 11.74 -2.11
CA PRO A 307 9.21 12.45 -1.03
C PRO A 307 8.70 13.84 -1.44
N THR A 308 9.54 14.61 -2.10
CA THR A 308 9.18 15.95 -2.60
C THR A 308 8.03 15.88 -3.59
N GLN A 309 8.10 14.98 -4.57
CA GLN A 309 7.03 14.81 -5.56
C GLN A 309 5.70 14.40 -4.91
N SER A 310 5.73 13.55 -3.89
CA SER A 310 4.53 13.17 -3.13
C SER A 310 3.94 14.35 -2.37
N THR A 311 4.78 15.18 -1.74
CA THR A 311 4.35 16.38 -1.01
C THR A 311 3.78 17.44 -1.95
N ASP A 312 4.43 17.69 -3.09
CA ASP A 312 3.98 18.64 -4.10
C ASP A 312 2.63 18.21 -4.69
N ALA A 313 2.49 16.91 -4.97
CA ALA A 313 1.23 16.34 -5.44
C ALA A 313 0.09 16.51 -4.42
N ALA A 314 0.34 16.23 -3.14
CA ALA A 314 -0.64 16.41 -2.07
C ALA A 314 -1.05 17.90 -1.94
N THR A 315 -0.08 18.81 -1.99
CA THR A 315 -0.33 20.26 -1.94
C THR A 315 -1.20 20.73 -3.11
N TYR A 316 -0.87 20.26 -4.32
CA TYR A 316 -1.64 20.60 -5.52
C TYR A 316 -3.08 20.06 -5.43
N LEU A 317 -3.25 18.83 -4.98
CA LEU A 317 -4.58 18.21 -4.81
C LEU A 317 -5.42 18.97 -3.78
N ALA A 318 -4.86 19.36 -2.64
CA ALA A 318 -5.58 20.12 -1.61
C ALA A 318 -6.18 21.43 -2.17
N ALA A 319 -5.48 22.09 -3.09
CA ALA A 319 -5.90 23.35 -3.69
C ALA A 319 -6.88 23.20 -4.87
N ASN A 320 -6.81 22.09 -5.62
CA ASN A 320 -7.43 21.99 -6.95
C ASN A 320 -8.45 20.86 -7.12
N TRP A 321 -8.37 19.78 -6.33
CA TRP A 321 -9.20 18.59 -6.52
C TRP A 321 -10.70 18.89 -6.44
N ALA A 322 -11.14 19.52 -5.35
CA ALA A 322 -12.56 19.79 -5.16
C ALA A 322 -13.17 20.61 -6.31
N LYS A 323 -12.42 21.58 -6.84
CA LYS A 323 -12.85 22.40 -7.99
C LYS A 323 -12.93 21.63 -9.30
N ALA A 324 -12.14 20.54 -9.43
CA ALA A 324 -12.10 19.76 -10.65
C ALA A 324 -13.27 18.77 -10.76
N VAL A 325 -13.75 18.26 -9.60
CA VAL A 325 -14.76 17.19 -9.54
C VAL A 325 -16.09 17.60 -8.88
N SER A 326 -16.25 18.87 -8.57
CA SER A 326 -17.51 19.44 -8.06
C SER A 326 -18.69 19.37 -9.05
#